data_a5e2f7820c677e20a5c65c7345ca35c4
#
_entry.id   a5e2f7820c677e20a5c65c7345ca35c4
#
_cell.length_a   1.000
_cell.length_b   1.000
_cell.length_c   1.000
_cell.angle_alpha   90.00
_cell.angle_beta   90.00
_cell.angle_gamma   90.00
#
_symmetry.space_group_name_H-M   'P 1'
#
loop_
_entity.id
_entity.type
_entity.pdbx_description
1 polymer ?
#
loop_
_entity_poly.entity_id
_entity_poly.type
_entity_poly.pdbx_seq_one_letter_code
_entity_poly.pdbx_strand_id
1 'polypeptide(L)'
;MSDYDDLIPLEDAVDRTIACRNAFFDARPKTTASLDDLSGEILAEDVIAEVDQPSSDRATMDGYAFTAADEGPLEIVDERVFPESTPPTLESGQAIAIATGAPLPERADTVCKREDATIEDGHLMRPTLETGTYVYERGSNVTAGEQLYEAGERLSALDAILLRDLGRETVETYEPFSVGVLATGTEIHEGRHTDLDSPMLCSLLRSWGHEPTYEGSVPDEGRRVEDRIDELAKRHDVVVTTGGTSVGAKDYVLDALDALGEVRFHRVRVRPGKPIALARLPDHDALAVAIPGKPIGAYVIAALVARPLFTGDRPTATLERTITHDVGLGPEGFTYAIPVTFEGDDATPLGHVESPLAVYDETFDPSVLSSSTRAAAADGFVLTTAPLEAGARVDVIPTSGFE
;
A
#
# COMPACT_ATOMS: atom_id res chain seq x y z
N MET A 1 -16.73 -12.16 34.68
CA MET A 1 -15.75 -11.93 33.60
C MET A 1 -16.06 -10.56 33.05
N SER A 2 -15.12 -9.67 32.97
CA SER A 2 -15.38 -8.34 32.41
C SER A 2 -15.65 -8.47 30.91
N ASP A 3 -16.52 -7.63 30.34
CA ASP A 3 -16.88 -7.57 28.90
C ASP A 3 -15.66 -7.31 27.97
N TYR A 4 -14.46 -7.26 28.54
CA TYR A 4 -13.21 -6.89 27.88
C TYR A 4 -12.16 -8.02 27.81
N ASP A 5 -12.43 -9.19 28.40
CA ASP A 5 -11.43 -10.28 28.51
C ASP A 5 -11.16 -10.94 27.13
N ASP A 6 -12.08 -10.82 26.16
CA ASP A 6 -11.98 -11.40 24.82
C ASP A 6 -11.49 -10.42 23.74
N LEU A 7 -11.12 -9.18 24.12
CA LEU A 7 -10.67 -8.15 23.17
C LEU A 7 -9.17 -8.26 22.90
N ILE A 8 -8.79 -8.36 21.63
CA ILE A 8 -7.38 -8.32 21.24
C ILE A 8 -6.91 -6.89 20.88
N PRO A 9 -5.62 -6.56 21.07
CA PRO A 9 -5.03 -5.32 20.59
C PRO A 9 -5.16 -5.16 19.06
N LEU A 10 -5.14 -3.91 18.59
CA LEU A 10 -5.19 -3.62 17.14
C LEU A 10 -4.03 -4.29 16.39
N GLU A 11 -2.81 -4.19 16.92
CA GLU A 11 -1.62 -4.78 16.31
C GLU A 11 -1.74 -6.29 16.15
N ASP A 12 -2.20 -6.99 17.20
CA ASP A 12 -2.42 -8.45 17.15
C ASP A 12 -3.47 -8.84 16.10
N ALA A 13 -4.52 -8.03 15.93
CA ALA A 13 -5.55 -8.28 14.91
C ALA A 13 -4.97 -8.12 13.50
N VAL A 14 -4.19 -7.09 13.27
CA VAL A 14 -3.51 -6.84 11.99
C VAL A 14 -2.52 -7.95 11.67
N ASP A 15 -1.69 -8.37 12.64
CA ASP A 15 -0.74 -9.47 12.47
C ASP A 15 -1.44 -10.78 12.11
N ARG A 16 -2.54 -11.11 12.79
CA ARG A 16 -3.35 -12.30 12.46
C ARG A 16 -3.99 -12.19 11.08
N THR A 17 -4.41 -10.99 10.68
CA THR A 17 -4.98 -10.75 9.36
C THR A 17 -3.93 -10.97 8.25
N ILE A 18 -2.73 -10.43 8.41
CA ILE A 18 -1.61 -10.64 7.48
C ILE A 18 -1.20 -12.12 7.44
N ALA A 19 -1.13 -12.80 8.60
CA ALA A 19 -0.82 -14.22 8.63
C ALA A 19 -1.88 -15.08 7.91
N CYS A 20 -3.18 -14.76 8.07
CA CYS A 20 -4.26 -15.41 7.31
C CYS A 20 -4.13 -15.18 5.81
N ARG A 21 -3.83 -13.94 5.41
CA ARG A 21 -3.57 -13.58 4.01
C ARG A 21 -2.44 -14.43 3.42
N ASN A 22 -1.28 -14.43 4.06
CA ASN A 22 -0.10 -15.12 3.54
C ASN A 22 -0.36 -16.62 3.38
N ALA A 23 -0.96 -17.26 4.39
CA ALA A 23 -1.34 -18.66 4.30
C ALA A 23 -2.38 -18.96 3.20
N PHE A 24 -3.20 -17.97 2.82
CA PHE A 24 -4.19 -18.10 1.75
C PHE A 24 -3.56 -17.86 0.37
N PHE A 25 -2.59 -16.94 0.26
CA PHE A 25 -1.89 -16.64 -1.00
C PHE A 25 -1.01 -17.80 -1.50
N ASP A 26 -0.44 -18.63 -0.61
CA ASP A 26 0.41 -19.77 -1.01
C ASP A 26 -0.27 -20.75 -2.00
N ALA A 27 -1.60 -20.81 -1.99
CA ALA A 27 -2.39 -21.71 -2.84
C ALA A 27 -3.16 -21.00 -3.98
N ARG A 28 -3.01 -19.67 -4.12
CA ARG A 28 -3.81 -18.90 -5.09
C ARG A 28 -3.37 -19.11 -6.54
N PRO A 29 -4.32 -19.04 -7.50
CA PRO A 29 -4.01 -18.96 -8.90
C PRO A 29 -3.14 -17.74 -9.20
N LYS A 30 -2.22 -17.95 -10.15
CA LYS A 30 -1.34 -16.90 -10.67
C LYS A 30 -1.78 -16.53 -12.08
N THR A 31 -1.58 -15.28 -12.42
CA THR A 31 -1.79 -14.73 -13.76
C THR A 31 -0.58 -13.93 -14.19
N THR A 32 -0.58 -13.42 -15.41
CA THR A 32 0.49 -12.57 -15.94
C THR A 32 -0.06 -11.17 -16.15
N ALA A 33 0.51 -10.19 -15.46
CA ALA A 33 0.18 -8.78 -15.63
C ALA A 33 1.17 -8.10 -16.59
N SER A 34 0.65 -7.22 -17.44
CA SER A 34 1.45 -6.30 -18.25
C SER A 34 1.98 -5.16 -17.37
N LEU A 35 3.19 -4.68 -17.64
CA LEU A 35 3.70 -3.49 -16.96
C LEU A 35 2.88 -2.22 -17.24
N ASP A 36 2.03 -2.23 -18.27
CA ASP A 36 1.14 -1.10 -18.56
C ASP A 36 -0.06 -1.02 -17.61
N ASP A 37 -0.43 -2.13 -16.94
CA ASP A 37 -1.55 -2.25 -16.01
C ASP A 37 -1.11 -2.77 -14.63
N LEU A 38 0.10 -2.39 -14.20
CA LEU A 38 0.78 -2.98 -13.04
C LEU A 38 0.26 -2.46 -11.68
N SER A 39 -0.29 -1.25 -11.67
CA SER A 39 -0.63 -0.57 -10.41
C SER A 39 -1.73 -1.28 -9.63
N GLY A 40 -1.40 -1.71 -8.42
CA GLY A 40 -2.31 -2.42 -7.51
C GLY A 40 -2.19 -3.94 -7.58
N GLU A 41 -1.49 -4.48 -8.59
CA GLU A 41 -1.21 -5.92 -8.70
C GLU A 41 -0.35 -6.42 -7.53
N ILE A 42 -0.53 -7.70 -7.15
CA ILE A 42 0.25 -8.35 -6.11
C ILE A 42 1.18 -9.36 -6.76
N LEU A 43 2.47 -9.13 -6.62
CA LEU A 43 3.51 -9.93 -7.23
C LEU A 43 3.48 -11.38 -6.71
N ALA A 44 3.57 -12.36 -7.64
CA ALA A 44 3.52 -13.78 -7.32
C ALA A 44 4.87 -14.51 -7.53
N GLU A 45 5.93 -13.74 -7.77
CA GLU A 45 7.30 -14.22 -7.93
C GLU A 45 8.29 -13.29 -7.23
N ASP A 46 9.46 -13.79 -6.85
CA ASP A 46 10.58 -12.94 -6.46
C ASP A 46 11.22 -12.36 -7.71
N VAL A 47 11.57 -11.07 -7.69
CA VAL A 47 12.30 -10.44 -8.79
C VAL A 47 13.74 -10.22 -8.39
N ILE A 48 14.62 -11.01 -9.03
CA ILE A 48 16.07 -10.93 -8.86
C ILE A 48 16.66 -10.37 -10.14
N ALA A 49 17.59 -9.42 -10.02
CA ALA A 49 18.30 -8.86 -11.16
C ALA A 49 19.22 -9.93 -11.79
N GLU A 50 19.04 -10.18 -13.09
CA GLU A 50 19.88 -11.15 -13.81
C GLU A 50 21.21 -10.55 -14.26
N VAL A 51 21.26 -9.23 -14.47
CA VAL A 51 22.41 -8.48 -14.98
C VAL A 51 22.57 -7.16 -14.25
N ASP A 52 23.81 -6.65 -14.26
CA ASP A 52 24.09 -5.30 -13.75
C ASP A 52 23.35 -4.22 -14.58
N GLN A 53 22.85 -3.20 -13.91
CA GLN A 53 22.31 -1.99 -14.54
C GLN A 53 23.04 -0.73 -14.02
N PRO A 54 23.61 0.09 -14.92
CA PRO A 54 23.80 -0.19 -16.34
C PRO A 54 24.74 -1.39 -16.56
N SER A 55 24.62 -2.07 -17.70
CA SER A 55 25.42 -3.25 -18.04
C SER A 55 26.89 -2.96 -18.38
N SER A 56 27.22 -1.68 -18.57
CA SER A 56 28.57 -1.16 -18.81
C SER A 56 28.64 0.29 -18.32
N ASP A 57 29.85 0.79 -18.06
CA ASP A 57 30.07 2.19 -17.76
C ASP A 57 29.55 3.07 -18.89
N ARG A 58 28.84 4.16 -18.56
CA ARG A 58 28.20 5.07 -19.53
C ARG A 58 28.54 6.51 -19.25
N ALA A 59 28.68 7.31 -20.30
CA ALA A 59 28.85 8.74 -20.18
C ALA A 59 27.58 9.42 -19.67
N THR A 60 27.69 10.26 -18.65
CA THR A 60 26.55 11.07 -18.16
C THR A 60 26.44 12.43 -18.86
N MET A 61 27.45 12.81 -19.65
CA MET A 61 27.53 14.08 -20.38
C MET A 61 28.08 13.87 -21.78
N ASP A 62 27.71 14.76 -22.71
CA ASP A 62 28.38 14.90 -24.00
C ASP A 62 29.82 15.43 -23.79
N GLY A 63 30.76 14.81 -24.46
CA GLY A 63 32.14 15.23 -24.29
C GLY A 63 33.18 14.31 -24.92
N TYR A 64 34.28 14.11 -24.21
CA TYR A 64 35.37 13.25 -24.61
C TYR A 64 35.69 12.25 -23.51
N ALA A 65 35.65 10.96 -23.84
CA ALA A 65 36.05 9.88 -22.94
C ALA A 65 37.54 9.56 -23.11
N PHE A 66 38.21 9.32 -22.01
CA PHE A 66 39.65 9.01 -21.96
C PHE A 66 40.00 8.33 -20.63
N THR A 67 41.28 7.91 -20.49
CA THR A 67 41.79 7.38 -19.21
C THR A 67 42.38 8.52 -18.36
N ALA A 68 41.84 8.75 -17.17
CA ALA A 68 42.27 9.83 -16.28
C ALA A 68 43.77 9.77 -15.94
N ALA A 69 44.40 8.61 -15.96
CA ALA A 69 45.83 8.41 -15.69
C ALA A 69 46.77 8.70 -16.89
N ASP A 70 46.21 8.83 -18.11
CA ASP A 70 47.05 9.14 -19.29
C ASP A 70 47.65 10.54 -19.20
N GLU A 71 48.93 10.71 -19.62
CA GLU A 71 49.68 11.95 -19.58
C GLU A 71 49.67 12.69 -20.94
N GLY A 72 49.84 14.02 -20.89
CA GLY A 72 50.03 14.86 -22.06
C GLY A 72 48.75 15.19 -22.82
N PRO A 73 48.81 15.87 -23.97
CA PRO A 73 47.69 16.04 -24.87
C PRO A 73 47.27 14.70 -25.43
N LEU A 74 45.94 14.46 -25.47
CA LEU A 74 45.36 13.18 -25.92
C LEU A 74 44.96 13.30 -27.37
N GLU A 75 45.40 12.38 -28.24
CA GLU A 75 44.95 12.31 -29.62
C GLU A 75 43.46 11.98 -29.71
N ILE A 76 42.70 12.83 -30.41
CA ILE A 76 41.25 12.55 -30.61
C ILE A 76 41.08 11.57 -31.77
N VAL A 77 40.52 10.41 -31.45
CA VAL A 77 40.17 9.42 -32.47
C VAL A 77 39.03 9.95 -33.32
N ASP A 78 39.10 9.72 -34.66
CA ASP A 78 38.12 10.24 -35.65
C ASP A 78 36.83 9.41 -35.69
N GLU A 79 36.34 9.04 -34.52
CA GLU A 79 35.09 8.34 -34.32
C GLU A 79 34.30 9.03 -33.18
N ARG A 80 32.99 8.74 -33.12
CA ARG A 80 32.14 9.21 -32.04
C ARG A 80 31.27 8.07 -31.53
N VAL A 81 31.19 7.91 -30.21
CA VAL A 81 30.37 6.88 -29.57
C VAL A 81 29.00 7.45 -29.21
N PHE A 82 27.95 6.76 -29.65
CA PHE A 82 26.54 7.04 -29.35
C PHE A 82 25.98 5.94 -28.43
N PRO A 83 24.80 6.16 -27.80
CA PRO A 83 24.18 5.18 -26.91
C PRO A 83 24.02 3.76 -27.51
N GLU A 84 23.77 3.68 -28.81
CA GLU A 84 23.60 2.45 -29.59
C GLU A 84 24.89 1.87 -30.17
N SER A 85 26.02 2.57 -30.00
CA SER A 85 27.30 2.14 -30.57
C SER A 85 27.96 1.03 -29.74
N THR A 86 28.73 0.18 -30.43
CA THR A 86 29.80 -0.60 -29.77
C THR A 86 31.05 0.26 -29.77
N PRO A 87 31.57 0.67 -28.60
CA PRO A 87 32.74 1.56 -28.56
C PRO A 87 33.98 0.85 -29.08
N PRO A 88 34.89 1.54 -29.81
CA PRO A 88 36.19 1.00 -30.17
C PRO A 88 37.09 0.88 -28.94
N THR A 89 38.18 0.13 -29.05
CA THR A 89 39.23 0.09 -28.02
C THR A 89 40.10 1.33 -28.15
N LEU A 90 40.31 2.06 -27.05
CA LEU A 90 41.25 3.17 -26.99
C LEU A 90 42.68 2.66 -26.68
N GLU A 91 43.67 3.29 -27.28
CA GLU A 91 45.08 3.15 -26.86
C GLU A 91 45.44 4.21 -25.79
N SER A 92 46.60 4.04 -25.15
CA SER A 92 47.11 5.06 -24.20
C SER A 92 47.38 6.38 -24.91
N GLY A 93 46.95 7.46 -24.32
CA GLY A 93 47.11 8.80 -24.89
C GLY A 93 46.04 9.18 -25.92
N GLN A 94 44.94 8.40 -26.01
CA GLN A 94 43.84 8.70 -26.88
C GLN A 94 42.59 9.17 -26.11
N ALA A 95 41.78 9.98 -26.78
CA ALA A 95 40.43 10.38 -26.35
C ALA A 95 39.46 10.20 -27.51
N ILE A 96 38.19 9.94 -27.18
CA ILE A 96 37.13 9.78 -28.18
C ILE A 96 35.91 10.65 -27.85
N ALA A 97 35.32 11.23 -28.88
CA ALA A 97 34.06 11.97 -28.71
C ALA A 97 32.93 11.01 -28.31
N ILE A 98 32.20 11.36 -27.27
CA ILE A 98 31.13 10.53 -26.69
C ILE A 98 29.87 11.32 -26.43
N ALA A 99 28.72 10.70 -26.68
CA ALA A 99 27.40 11.29 -26.37
C ALA A 99 26.91 10.80 -25.01
N THR A 100 26.07 11.60 -24.37
CA THR A 100 25.36 11.20 -23.14
C THR A 100 24.66 9.86 -23.31
N GLY A 101 24.80 8.97 -22.33
CA GLY A 101 24.22 7.63 -22.35
C GLY A 101 25.03 6.60 -23.16
N ALA A 102 26.05 7.00 -23.89
CA ALA A 102 26.89 6.09 -24.66
C ALA A 102 27.79 5.24 -23.74
N PRO A 103 28.03 3.95 -24.12
CA PRO A 103 28.96 3.11 -23.38
C PRO A 103 30.40 3.62 -23.51
N LEU A 104 31.15 3.61 -22.41
CA LEU A 104 32.56 3.96 -22.42
C LEU A 104 33.38 2.88 -23.16
N PRO A 105 34.43 3.29 -23.92
CA PRO A 105 35.47 2.36 -24.37
C PRO A 105 36.14 1.66 -23.18
N GLU A 106 36.60 0.44 -23.37
CA GLU A 106 37.15 -0.41 -22.30
C GLU A 106 38.26 0.26 -21.45
N ARG A 107 39.06 1.11 -22.04
CA ARG A 107 40.11 1.85 -21.30
C ARG A 107 39.66 3.17 -20.71
N ALA A 108 38.59 3.74 -21.19
CA ALA A 108 38.13 5.02 -20.69
C ALA A 108 37.48 4.85 -19.31
N ASP A 109 37.85 5.72 -18.38
CA ASP A 109 37.34 5.74 -17.01
C ASP A 109 36.84 7.15 -16.59
N THR A 110 36.86 8.08 -17.53
CA THR A 110 36.54 9.50 -17.25
C THR A 110 36.01 10.20 -18.51
N VAL A 111 35.15 11.19 -18.32
CA VAL A 111 34.61 12.04 -19.40
C VAL A 111 34.86 13.49 -19.07
N CYS A 112 35.44 14.24 -20.03
CA CYS A 112 35.48 15.69 -20.01
C CYS A 112 34.26 16.23 -20.74
N LYS A 113 33.47 17.12 -20.13
CA LYS A 113 32.37 17.80 -20.81
C LYS A 113 32.86 18.56 -22.04
N ARG A 114 32.01 18.57 -23.05
CA ARG A 114 32.31 19.27 -24.30
C ARG A 114 32.59 20.77 -24.09
N GLU A 115 31.87 21.39 -23.14
CA GLU A 115 32.02 22.80 -22.81
C GLU A 115 33.36 23.13 -22.11
N ASP A 116 33.94 22.15 -21.41
CA ASP A 116 35.17 22.29 -20.64
C ASP A 116 36.40 21.79 -21.43
N ALA A 117 36.18 21.20 -22.62
CA ALA A 117 37.23 20.65 -23.45
C ALA A 117 38.00 21.74 -24.22
N THR A 118 39.31 21.78 -24.08
CA THR A 118 40.20 22.58 -24.92
C THR A 118 40.85 21.68 -25.96
N ILE A 119 40.65 21.98 -27.25
CA ILE A 119 41.18 21.21 -28.38
C ILE A 119 42.17 22.08 -29.15
N GLU A 120 43.39 21.57 -29.34
CA GLU A 120 44.45 22.20 -30.12
C GLU A 120 45.06 21.16 -31.07
N ASP A 121 45.17 21.48 -32.35
CA ASP A 121 45.76 20.63 -33.40
C ASP A 121 45.28 19.15 -33.39
N GLY A 122 43.98 18.94 -33.13
CA GLY A 122 43.37 17.60 -33.11
C GLY A 122 43.60 16.81 -31.80
N HIS A 123 44.14 17.46 -30.77
CA HIS A 123 44.37 16.87 -29.47
C HIS A 123 43.52 17.52 -28.39
N LEU A 124 42.96 16.72 -27.49
CA LEU A 124 42.34 17.20 -26.28
C LEU A 124 43.46 17.60 -25.31
N MET A 125 43.51 18.88 -24.98
CA MET A 125 44.40 19.39 -23.94
C MET A 125 43.86 18.82 -22.61
N ARG A 126 44.62 17.93 -22.00
CA ARG A 126 44.21 17.11 -20.87
C ARG A 126 43.64 17.95 -19.71
N PRO A 127 42.35 17.86 -19.40
CA PRO A 127 41.80 18.41 -18.18
C PRO A 127 42.22 17.54 -16.97
N THR A 128 42.45 18.16 -15.82
CA THR A 128 42.71 17.42 -14.58
C THR A 128 41.36 16.96 -14.01
N LEU A 129 41.02 15.71 -14.28
CA LEU A 129 39.80 15.07 -13.79
C LEU A 129 40.15 13.74 -13.10
N GLU A 130 39.35 13.40 -12.11
CA GLU A 130 39.49 12.12 -11.41
C GLU A 130 38.75 10.98 -12.18
N THR A 131 39.22 9.76 -12.00
CA THR A 131 38.52 8.52 -12.47
C THR A 131 37.08 8.54 -11.98
N GLY A 132 36.14 8.14 -12.83
CA GLY A 132 34.70 8.13 -12.54
C GLY A 132 33.99 9.47 -12.81
N THR A 133 34.74 10.54 -13.20
CA THR A 133 34.13 11.87 -13.47
C THR A 133 33.18 11.74 -14.68
N TYR A 134 31.92 12.09 -14.50
CA TYR A 134 30.84 11.98 -15.50
C TYR A 134 30.65 10.60 -16.09
N VAL A 135 30.95 9.56 -15.30
CA VAL A 135 30.69 8.16 -15.60
C VAL A 135 29.55 7.64 -14.74
N TYR A 136 28.61 6.98 -15.36
CA TYR A 136 27.61 6.16 -14.71
C TYR A 136 28.13 4.74 -14.70
N GLU A 137 28.64 4.33 -13.55
CA GLU A 137 29.37 3.07 -13.41
C GLU A 137 28.47 1.86 -13.59
N ARG A 138 28.99 0.82 -14.19
CA ARG A 138 28.33 -0.49 -14.32
C ARG A 138 27.86 -0.99 -12.95
N GLY A 139 26.60 -1.44 -12.89
CA GLY A 139 25.99 -2.01 -11.69
C GLY A 139 25.70 -1.01 -10.57
N SER A 140 25.91 0.31 -10.81
CA SER A 140 25.65 1.32 -9.77
C SER A 140 24.17 1.58 -9.48
N ASN A 141 23.27 1.18 -10.38
CA ASN A 141 21.81 1.23 -10.15
C ASN A 141 21.32 -0.09 -9.55
N VAL A 142 21.65 -1.20 -10.20
CA VAL A 142 21.27 -2.55 -9.78
C VAL A 142 22.41 -3.51 -10.04
N THR A 143 22.73 -4.36 -9.07
CA THR A 143 23.78 -5.38 -9.20
C THR A 143 23.16 -6.75 -9.53
N ALA A 144 23.78 -7.49 -10.42
CA ALA A 144 23.35 -8.85 -10.73
C ALA A 144 23.29 -9.73 -9.47
N GLY A 145 22.17 -10.43 -9.27
CA GLY A 145 21.85 -11.23 -8.08
C GLY A 145 21.17 -10.47 -6.95
N GLU A 146 20.97 -9.15 -7.07
CA GLU A 146 20.19 -8.36 -6.12
C GLU A 146 18.72 -8.71 -6.19
N GLN A 147 18.10 -9.01 -5.04
CA GLN A 147 16.66 -9.19 -4.93
C GLN A 147 16.00 -7.83 -4.78
N LEU A 148 15.12 -7.49 -5.72
CA LEU A 148 14.49 -6.18 -5.82
C LEU A 148 13.06 -6.18 -5.30
N TYR A 149 12.35 -7.30 -5.46
CA TYR A 149 10.99 -7.50 -4.96
C TYR A 149 10.81 -8.91 -4.42
N GLU A 150 9.92 -9.05 -3.45
CA GLU A 150 9.47 -10.33 -2.91
C GLU A 150 8.03 -10.66 -3.37
N ALA A 151 7.75 -11.95 -3.52
CA ALA A 151 6.38 -12.41 -3.77
C ALA A 151 5.45 -11.95 -2.63
N GLY A 152 4.28 -11.43 -2.99
CA GLY A 152 3.31 -10.86 -2.06
C GLY A 152 3.37 -9.33 -1.94
N GLU A 153 4.37 -8.68 -2.53
CA GLU A 153 4.43 -7.21 -2.58
C GLU A 153 3.37 -6.65 -3.54
N ARG A 154 2.76 -5.53 -3.14
CA ARG A 154 1.84 -4.79 -3.98
C ARG A 154 2.60 -3.78 -4.82
N LEU A 155 2.44 -3.88 -6.14
CA LEU A 155 3.15 -3.06 -7.10
C LEU A 155 2.47 -1.71 -7.32
N SER A 156 3.27 -0.70 -7.59
CA SER A 156 2.87 0.66 -7.94
C SER A 156 3.19 0.97 -9.40
N ALA A 157 2.68 2.08 -9.92
CA ALA A 157 3.04 2.54 -11.26
C ALA A 157 4.54 2.87 -11.41
N LEU A 158 5.25 3.20 -10.31
CA LEU A 158 6.69 3.47 -10.35
C LEU A 158 7.51 2.20 -10.55
N ASP A 159 7.03 1.06 -10.07
CA ASP A 159 7.74 -0.21 -10.19
C ASP A 159 7.87 -0.67 -11.64
N ALA A 160 6.94 -0.25 -12.51
CA ALA A 160 7.03 -0.47 -13.95
C ALA A 160 8.32 0.10 -14.57
N ILE A 161 8.87 1.20 -14.00
CA ILE A 161 10.12 1.81 -14.50
C ILE A 161 11.29 0.86 -14.27
N LEU A 162 11.45 0.38 -13.04
CA LEU A 162 12.55 -0.53 -12.68
C LEU A 162 12.42 -1.88 -13.38
N LEU A 163 11.21 -2.47 -13.38
CA LEU A 163 10.95 -3.74 -14.05
C LEU A 163 11.24 -3.67 -15.55
N ARG A 164 10.90 -2.54 -16.20
CA ARG A 164 11.19 -2.32 -17.62
C ARG A 164 12.68 -2.11 -17.88
N ASP A 165 13.40 -1.42 -16.99
CA ASP A 165 14.86 -1.26 -17.06
C ASP A 165 15.60 -2.59 -16.93
N LEU A 166 15.02 -3.55 -16.17
CA LEU A 166 15.48 -4.95 -16.10
C LEU A 166 15.11 -5.78 -17.35
N GLY A 167 14.46 -5.20 -18.35
CA GLY A 167 14.06 -5.86 -19.59
C GLY A 167 12.80 -6.71 -19.49
N ARG A 168 12.00 -6.56 -18.43
CA ARG A 168 10.73 -7.27 -18.31
C ARG A 168 9.62 -6.52 -19.09
N GLU A 169 8.69 -7.26 -19.64
CA GLU A 169 7.45 -6.73 -20.25
C GLU A 169 6.23 -7.11 -19.41
N THR A 170 6.35 -8.17 -18.64
CA THR A 170 5.30 -8.73 -17.79
C THR A 170 5.90 -9.26 -16.50
N VAL A 171 5.05 -9.46 -15.49
CA VAL A 171 5.36 -10.14 -14.23
C VAL A 171 4.28 -11.15 -13.88
N GLU A 172 4.62 -12.17 -13.09
CA GLU A 172 3.61 -13.04 -12.47
C GLU A 172 2.95 -12.31 -11.29
N THR A 173 1.63 -12.28 -11.26
CA THR A 173 0.82 -11.71 -10.18
C THR A 173 -0.20 -12.72 -9.68
N TYR A 174 -0.69 -12.53 -8.46
CA TYR A 174 -1.83 -13.30 -7.98
C TYR A 174 -3.12 -12.73 -8.57
N GLU A 175 -4.09 -13.61 -8.89
CA GLU A 175 -5.42 -13.16 -9.29
C GLU A 175 -6.08 -12.34 -8.16
N PRO A 176 -6.79 -11.24 -8.48
CA PRO A 176 -7.58 -10.50 -7.51
C PRO A 176 -8.56 -11.39 -6.75
N PHE A 177 -8.84 -11.08 -5.48
CA PHE A 177 -9.89 -11.79 -4.76
C PHE A 177 -11.26 -11.50 -5.36
N SER A 178 -12.03 -12.56 -5.58
CA SER A 178 -13.48 -12.47 -5.72
C SER A 178 -14.10 -12.29 -4.33
N VAL A 179 -14.82 -11.17 -4.11
CA VAL A 179 -15.34 -10.81 -2.79
C VAL A 179 -16.87 -10.70 -2.81
N GLY A 180 -17.56 -11.53 -2.05
CA GLY A 180 -19.01 -11.42 -1.84
C GLY A 180 -19.32 -10.50 -0.66
N VAL A 181 -19.99 -9.35 -0.89
CA VAL A 181 -20.40 -8.40 0.15
C VAL A 181 -21.87 -8.61 0.49
N LEU A 182 -22.17 -8.96 1.74
CA LEU A 182 -23.50 -9.30 2.25
C LEU A 182 -23.93 -8.35 3.38
N ALA A 183 -25.02 -7.64 3.21
CA ALA A 183 -25.62 -6.88 4.31
C ALA A 183 -26.44 -7.80 5.22
N THR A 184 -26.31 -7.64 6.53
CA THR A 184 -27.15 -8.33 7.51
C THR A 184 -27.99 -7.33 8.30
N GLY A 185 -29.18 -7.70 8.61
CA GLY A 185 -30.14 -6.84 9.33
C GLY A 185 -31.53 -6.93 8.74
N THR A 186 -32.51 -7.25 9.58
CA THR A 186 -33.90 -7.37 9.13
C THR A 186 -34.43 -6.03 8.59
N GLU A 187 -34.00 -4.91 9.17
CA GLU A 187 -34.41 -3.57 8.73
C GLU A 187 -33.86 -3.19 7.35
N ILE A 188 -32.64 -3.66 7.02
CA ILE A 188 -32.03 -3.49 5.69
C ILE A 188 -32.75 -4.40 4.70
N HIS A 189 -32.93 -5.69 5.08
CA HIS A 189 -33.55 -6.70 4.22
C HIS A 189 -35.00 -6.35 3.82
N GLU A 190 -35.74 -5.76 4.74
CA GLU A 190 -37.14 -5.31 4.49
C GLU A 190 -37.20 -3.93 3.83
N GLY A 191 -36.06 -3.26 3.57
CA GLY A 191 -36.01 -1.93 2.97
C GLY A 191 -36.50 -0.81 3.89
N ARG A 192 -36.56 -1.05 5.20
CA ARG A 192 -36.91 -0.02 6.21
C ARG A 192 -35.77 0.95 6.48
N HIS A 193 -34.52 0.50 6.32
CA HIS A 193 -33.31 1.30 6.37
C HIS A 193 -32.50 1.11 5.10
N THR A 194 -31.84 2.18 4.67
CA THR A 194 -30.91 2.13 3.53
C THR A 194 -29.59 1.49 3.95
N ASP A 195 -29.10 0.56 3.14
CA ASP A 195 -27.74 0.03 3.29
C ASP A 195 -26.72 1.09 2.85
N LEU A 196 -25.96 1.60 3.81
CA LEU A 196 -24.93 2.62 3.58
C LEU A 196 -23.54 2.00 3.53
N ASP A 197 -23.38 0.83 4.13
CA ASP A 197 -22.08 0.20 4.36
C ASP A 197 -21.60 -0.61 3.15
N SER A 198 -22.48 -1.40 2.55
CA SER A 198 -22.09 -2.27 1.43
C SER A 198 -21.57 -1.51 0.20
N PRO A 199 -22.17 -0.39 -0.24
CA PRO A 199 -21.62 0.40 -1.34
C PRO A 199 -20.22 0.97 -1.02
N MET A 200 -20.01 1.44 0.21
CA MET A 200 -18.72 1.94 0.69
C MET A 200 -17.69 0.84 0.73
N LEU A 201 -18.01 -0.33 1.30
CA LEU A 201 -17.11 -1.49 1.36
C LEU A 201 -16.76 -1.99 -0.04
N CYS A 202 -17.72 -2.08 -0.97
CA CYS A 202 -17.43 -2.42 -2.36
C CYS A 202 -16.49 -1.40 -3.03
N SER A 203 -16.61 -0.11 -2.69
CA SER A 203 -15.71 0.92 -3.21
C SER A 203 -14.29 0.75 -2.68
N LEU A 204 -14.12 0.54 -1.37
CA LEU A 204 -12.82 0.27 -0.76
C LEU A 204 -12.15 -0.99 -1.33
N LEU A 205 -12.89 -2.08 -1.46
CA LEU A 205 -12.36 -3.33 -2.02
C LEU A 205 -11.86 -3.17 -3.46
N ARG A 206 -12.54 -2.33 -4.27
CA ARG A 206 -12.06 -2.01 -5.62
C ARG A 206 -10.81 -1.14 -5.60
N SER A 207 -10.72 -0.15 -4.70
CA SER A 207 -9.50 0.67 -4.57
C SER A 207 -8.30 -0.14 -4.07
N TRP A 208 -8.55 -1.25 -3.38
CA TRP A 208 -7.52 -2.21 -2.97
C TRP A 208 -7.16 -3.23 -4.06
N GLY A 209 -7.77 -3.17 -5.26
CA GLY A 209 -7.45 -4.00 -6.41
C GLY A 209 -8.24 -5.33 -6.49
N HIS A 210 -9.41 -5.43 -5.85
CA HIS A 210 -10.20 -6.66 -5.81
C HIS A 210 -11.56 -6.54 -6.49
N GLU A 211 -12.25 -7.67 -6.68
CA GLU A 211 -13.52 -7.77 -7.42
C GLU A 211 -14.72 -8.00 -6.48
N PRO A 212 -15.28 -6.96 -5.84
CA PRO A 212 -16.43 -7.11 -4.97
C PRO A 212 -17.74 -7.20 -5.75
N THR A 213 -18.59 -8.12 -5.32
CA THR A 213 -20.00 -8.25 -5.75
C THR A 213 -20.90 -8.03 -4.55
N TYR A 214 -21.83 -7.09 -4.65
CA TYR A 214 -22.90 -6.96 -3.66
C TYR A 214 -23.90 -8.10 -3.83
N GLU A 215 -24.00 -8.94 -2.83
CA GLU A 215 -24.79 -10.17 -2.82
C GLU A 215 -26.16 -10.01 -2.14
N GLY A 216 -26.58 -8.75 -1.95
CA GLY A 216 -27.86 -8.42 -1.34
C GLY A 216 -27.81 -8.43 0.18
N SER A 217 -28.97 -8.69 0.79
CA SER A 217 -29.13 -8.66 2.24
C SER A 217 -29.85 -9.90 2.77
N VAL A 218 -29.60 -10.21 4.04
CA VAL A 218 -30.25 -11.30 4.76
C VAL A 218 -30.83 -10.79 6.09
N PRO A 219 -32.02 -11.28 6.52
CA PRO A 219 -32.58 -10.89 7.80
C PRO A 219 -31.79 -11.50 8.98
N ASP A 220 -31.92 -10.92 10.16
CA ASP A 220 -31.31 -11.42 11.41
C ASP A 220 -31.95 -12.72 11.89
N GLU A 221 -31.74 -13.77 11.12
CA GLU A 221 -32.20 -15.14 11.40
C GLU A 221 -30.98 -16.08 11.25
N GLY A 222 -30.53 -16.68 12.37
CA GLY A 222 -29.26 -17.41 12.44
C GLY A 222 -29.05 -18.41 11.28
N ARG A 223 -30.03 -19.27 11.01
CA ARG A 223 -29.93 -20.25 9.94
C ARG A 223 -29.82 -19.62 8.55
N ARG A 224 -30.54 -18.52 8.30
CA ARG A 224 -30.46 -17.84 7.00
C ARG A 224 -29.11 -17.14 6.80
N VAL A 225 -28.54 -16.58 7.87
CA VAL A 225 -27.22 -15.98 7.84
C VAL A 225 -26.17 -17.05 7.54
N GLU A 226 -26.21 -18.18 8.24
CA GLU A 226 -25.31 -19.32 8.05
C GLU A 226 -25.41 -19.89 6.63
N ASP A 227 -26.62 -20.25 6.17
CA ASP A 227 -26.86 -20.80 4.83
C ASP A 227 -26.34 -19.83 3.74
N ARG A 228 -26.51 -18.50 3.94
CA ARG A 228 -26.10 -17.52 2.95
C ARG A 228 -24.58 -17.32 2.93
N ILE A 229 -23.91 -17.32 4.08
CA ILE A 229 -22.44 -17.26 4.15
C ILE A 229 -21.83 -18.52 3.50
N ASP A 230 -22.37 -19.70 3.79
CA ASP A 230 -21.95 -20.98 3.18
C ASP A 230 -22.11 -20.96 1.65
N GLU A 231 -23.26 -20.46 1.15
CA GLU A 231 -23.48 -20.32 -0.29
C GLU A 231 -22.48 -19.37 -0.96
N LEU A 232 -22.18 -18.24 -0.30
CA LEU A 232 -21.24 -17.24 -0.83
C LEU A 232 -19.80 -17.73 -0.83
N ALA A 233 -19.39 -18.45 0.22
CA ALA A 233 -18.06 -19.04 0.32
C ALA A 233 -17.75 -20.06 -0.80
N LYS A 234 -18.79 -20.68 -1.40
CA LYS A 234 -18.65 -21.57 -2.58
C LYS A 234 -18.30 -20.82 -3.87
N ARG A 235 -18.52 -19.50 -3.91
CA ARG A 235 -18.41 -18.68 -5.13
C ARG A 235 -17.38 -17.57 -5.03
N HIS A 236 -16.99 -17.22 -3.83
CA HIS A 236 -16.08 -16.11 -3.55
C HIS A 236 -14.92 -16.55 -2.67
N ASP A 237 -13.77 -16.01 -2.91
CA ASP A 237 -12.58 -16.23 -2.09
C ASP A 237 -12.74 -15.62 -0.69
N VAL A 238 -13.42 -14.47 -0.62
CA VAL A 238 -13.69 -13.77 0.64
C VAL A 238 -15.16 -13.37 0.74
N VAL A 239 -15.78 -13.66 1.87
CA VAL A 239 -17.12 -13.17 2.21
C VAL A 239 -16.98 -12.02 3.21
N VAL A 240 -17.45 -10.84 2.85
CA VAL A 240 -17.50 -9.67 3.75
C VAL A 240 -18.96 -9.45 4.16
N THR A 241 -19.24 -9.51 5.45
CA THR A 241 -20.57 -9.14 5.97
C THR A 241 -20.53 -7.77 6.64
N THR A 242 -21.63 -7.01 6.54
CA THR A 242 -21.81 -5.77 7.32
C THR A 242 -23.07 -5.85 8.13
N GLY A 243 -23.00 -5.47 9.41
CA GLY A 243 -24.06 -5.63 10.40
C GLY A 243 -24.02 -6.98 11.11
N GLY A 244 -25.00 -7.25 11.97
CA GLY A 244 -25.15 -8.53 12.69
C GLY A 244 -24.05 -8.88 13.70
N THR A 245 -23.08 -7.97 13.94
CA THR A 245 -21.94 -8.17 14.85
C THR A 245 -22.12 -7.46 16.20
N SER A 246 -23.34 -7.14 16.59
CA SER A 246 -23.63 -6.40 17.82
C SER A 246 -23.39 -7.27 19.06
N VAL A 247 -22.83 -6.69 20.11
CA VAL A 247 -22.64 -7.30 21.43
C VAL A 247 -24.00 -7.54 22.09
N GLY A 248 -24.67 -8.64 21.79
CA GLY A 248 -25.98 -8.97 22.32
C GLY A 248 -26.39 -10.43 22.01
N ALA A 249 -27.55 -10.84 22.47
CA ALA A 249 -28.09 -12.19 22.30
C ALA A 249 -28.43 -12.57 20.82
N LYS A 250 -27.95 -11.79 19.83
CA LYS A 250 -28.23 -11.94 18.40
C LYS A 250 -26.98 -11.66 17.53
N ASP A 251 -25.83 -12.25 17.89
CA ASP A 251 -24.65 -12.20 17.03
C ASP A 251 -24.66 -13.38 16.03
N TYR A 252 -25.67 -13.37 15.15
CA TYR A 252 -25.90 -14.47 14.21
C TYR A 252 -24.76 -14.64 13.20
N VAL A 253 -24.00 -13.60 12.92
CA VAL A 253 -22.85 -13.67 12.01
C VAL A 253 -21.72 -14.44 12.68
N LEU A 254 -21.39 -14.12 13.94
CA LEU A 254 -20.35 -14.85 14.68
C LEU A 254 -20.72 -16.31 14.87
N ASP A 255 -21.97 -16.59 15.26
CA ASP A 255 -22.47 -17.96 15.40
C ASP A 255 -22.32 -18.76 14.09
N ALA A 256 -22.62 -18.13 12.94
CA ALA A 256 -22.45 -18.73 11.63
C ALA A 256 -20.96 -18.98 11.29
N LEU A 257 -20.08 -18.03 11.59
CA LEU A 257 -18.64 -18.20 11.36
C LEU A 257 -18.03 -19.31 12.22
N ASP A 258 -18.47 -19.43 13.48
CA ASP A 258 -18.04 -20.51 14.38
C ASP A 258 -18.57 -21.89 13.90
N ALA A 259 -19.76 -21.93 13.30
CA ALA A 259 -20.32 -23.17 12.76
C ALA A 259 -19.67 -23.61 11.44
N LEU A 260 -19.27 -22.66 10.58
CA LEU A 260 -18.74 -22.91 9.23
C LEU A 260 -17.20 -23.01 9.20
N GLY A 261 -16.50 -22.58 10.25
CA GLY A 261 -15.05 -22.58 10.19
C GLY A 261 -14.33 -22.22 11.48
N GLU A 262 -13.19 -21.57 11.33
CA GLU A 262 -12.29 -21.21 12.42
C GLU A 262 -12.23 -19.69 12.57
N VAL A 263 -12.80 -19.15 13.63
CA VAL A 263 -12.67 -17.72 13.96
C VAL A 263 -11.24 -17.44 14.46
N ARG A 264 -10.52 -16.64 13.73
CA ARG A 264 -9.13 -16.24 14.04
C ARG A 264 -9.05 -15.19 15.12
N PHE A 265 -10.00 -14.28 15.11
CA PHE A 265 -10.26 -13.34 16.19
C PHE A 265 -11.68 -12.78 16.07
N HIS A 266 -12.18 -12.32 17.20
CA HIS A 266 -13.41 -11.55 17.32
C HIS A 266 -13.20 -10.44 18.34
N ARG A 267 -13.65 -9.23 18.00
CA ARG A 267 -13.50 -7.99 18.75
C ARG A 267 -12.06 -7.49 18.90
N VAL A 268 -11.86 -6.25 18.50
CA VAL A 268 -10.58 -5.55 18.55
C VAL A 268 -10.69 -4.32 19.45
N ARG A 269 -9.64 -3.95 20.14
CA ARG A 269 -9.57 -2.77 21.01
C ARG A 269 -9.44 -1.47 20.20
N VAL A 270 -10.42 -1.23 19.31
CA VAL A 270 -10.53 -0.01 18.50
C VAL A 270 -11.89 0.65 18.71
N ARG A 271 -11.93 1.97 18.72
CA ARG A 271 -13.15 2.77 18.79
C ARG A 271 -13.11 3.96 17.83
N PRO A 272 -14.10 4.05 16.90
CA PRO A 272 -15.18 3.10 16.59
C PRO A 272 -14.66 1.85 15.86
N GLY A 273 -15.48 0.76 15.81
CA GLY A 273 -15.17 -0.43 15.02
C GLY A 273 -14.90 -1.71 15.84
N LYS A 274 -15.06 -1.68 17.18
CA LYS A 274 -14.79 -2.81 18.07
C LYS A 274 -15.25 -4.20 17.57
N PRO A 275 -16.50 -4.42 17.12
CA PRO A 275 -16.99 -5.75 16.75
C PRO A 275 -16.62 -6.11 15.30
N ILE A 276 -15.39 -6.53 15.09
CA ILE A 276 -14.93 -7.14 13.83
C ILE A 276 -14.52 -8.58 14.10
N ALA A 277 -14.77 -9.48 13.14
CA ALA A 277 -14.26 -10.85 13.17
C ALA A 277 -13.59 -11.23 11.84
N LEU A 278 -12.58 -12.08 11.92
CA LEU A 278 -11.97 -12.78 10.79
C LEU A 278 -12.07 -14.29 11.03
N ALA A 279 -12.52 -15.01 10.02
CA ALA A 279 -12.61 -16.47 10.06
C ALA A 279 -12.05 -17.09 8.77
N ARG A 280 -11.53 -18.33 8.88
CA ARG A 280 -11.27 -19.21 7.76
C ARG A 280 -12.40 -20.20 7.61
N LEU A 281 -12.87 -20.42 6.40
CA LEU A 281 -13.93 -21.37 6.03
C LEU A 281 -13.30 -22.53 5.23
N PRO A 282 -12.74 -23.54 5.91
CA PRO A 282 -11.86 -24.53 5.28
C PRO A 282 -12.57 -25.42 4.26
N ASP A 283 -13.87 -25.67 4.44
CA ASP A 283 -14.67 -26.53 3.53
C ASP A 283 -14.79 -25.93 2.12
N HIS A 284 -14.59 -24.62 1.99
CA HIS A 284 -14.68 -23.87 0.73
C HIS A 284 -13.38 -23.19 0.33
N ASP A 285 -12.30 -23.37 1.13
CA ASP A 285 -11.05 -22.65 1.00
C ASP A 285 -11.26 -21.14 0.87
N ALA A 286 -12.13 -20.58 1.70
CA ALA A 286 -12.52 -19.18 1.69
C ALA A 286 -12.22 -18.51 3.03
N LEU A 287 -12.21 -17.17 3.03
CA LEU A 287 -12.13 -16.33 4.23
C LEU A 287 -13.44 -15.59 4.45
N ALA A 288 -13.71 -15.21 5.69
CA ALA A 288 -14.86 -14.37 6.02
C ALA A 288 -14.44 -13.24 6.95
N VAL A 289 -14.89 -12.00 6.65
CA VAL A 289 -14.68 -10.81 7.46
C VAL A 289 -16.03 -10.23 7.85
N ALA A 290 -16.33 -10.22 9.15
CA ALA A 290 -17.55 -9.61 9.67
C ALA A 290 -17.28 -8.20 10.17
N ILE A 291 -17.91 -7.19 9.54
CA ILE A 291 -17.72 -5.76 9.79
C ILE A 291 -18.97 -5.21 10.49
N PRO A 292 -18.83 -4.27 11.47
CA PRO A 292 -19.99 -3.68 12.14
C PRO A 292 -20.84 -2.82 11.20
N GLY A 293 -22.16 -2.81 11.42
CA GLY A 293 -23.13 -2.08 10.61
C GLY A 293 -23.32 -0.60 11.01
N LYS A 294 -22.24 0.11 11.34
CA LYS A 294 -22.26 1.58 11.57
C LYS A 294 -21.26 2.23 10.62
N PRO A 295 -21.67 3.12 9.71
CA PRO A 295 -20.87 3.54 8.56
C PRO A 295 -19.43 3.95 8.85
N ILE A 296 -19.22 4.86 9.79
CA ILE A 296 -17.86 5.31 10.13
C ILE A 296 -17.07 4.24 10.89
N GLY A 297 -17.74 3.46 11.74
CA GLY A 297 -17.13 2.32 12.40
C GLY A 297 -16.73 1.23 11.42
N ALA A 298 -17.57 0.96 10.43
CA ALA A 298 -17.28 0.02 9.33
C ALA A 298 -16.09 0.50 8.50
N TYR A 299 -16.07 1.77 8.10
CA TYR A 299 -14.97 2.36 7.35
C TYR A 299 -13.62 2.25 8.10
N VAL A 300 -13.59 2.75 9.34
CA VAL A 300 -12.36 2.75 10.16
C VAL A 300 -11.82 1.34 10.35
N ILE A 301 -12.67 0.38 10.73
CA ILE A 301 -12.19 -0.97 11.02
C ILE A 301 -11.87 -1.76 9.75
N ALA A 302 -12.57 -1.50 8.65
CA ALA A 302 -12.21 -2.04 7.35
C ALA A 302 -10.81 -1.56 6.93
N ALA A 303 -10.55 -0.26 7.04
CA ALA A 303 -9.26 0.34 6.69
C ALA A 303 -8.09 -0.12 7.60
N LEU A 304 -8.34 -0.26 8.90
CA LEU A 304 -7.27 -0.61 9.85
C LEU A 304 -7.00 -2.10 9.97
N VAL A 305 -8.03 -2.95 9.86
CA VAL A 305 -7.93 -4.38 10.16
C VAL A 305 -8.23 -5.27 8.96
N ALA A 306 -9.24 -4.93 8.14
CA ALA A 306 -9.55 -5.74 6.96
C ALA A 306 -8.64 -5.42 5.77
N ARG A 307 -8.24 -4.16 5.53
CA ARG A 307 -7.37 -3.76 4.43
C ARG A 307 -6.08 -4.59 4.34
N PRO A 308 -5.36 -4.90 5.43
CA PRO A 308 -4.17 -5.76 5.38
C PRO A 308 -4.41 -7.16 4.81
N LEU A 309 -5.64 -7.70 4.88
CA LEU A 309 -5.99 -8.96 4.20
C LEU A 309 -5.89 -8.83 2.68
N PHE A 310 -6.27 -7.69 2.15
CA PHE A 310 -6.37 -7.44 0.72
C PHE A 310 -5.07 -6.89 0.13
N THR A 311 -4.42 -5.95 0.83
CA THR A 311 -3.23 -5.26 0.31
C THR A 311 -1.91 -5.84 0.80
N GLY A 312 -1.89 -6.58 1.90
CA GLY A 312 -0.66 -7.00 2.59
C GLY A 312 -0.03 -5.93 3.47
N ASP A 313 -0.47 -4.68 3.34
CA ASP A 313 0.15 -3.51 3.95
C ASP A 313 -0.64 -2.97 5.13
N ARG A 314 0.10 -2.41 6.09
CA ARG A 314 -0.48 -1.54 7.11
C ARG A 314 -0.61 -0.11 6.55
N PRO A 315 -1.62 0.68 6.97
CA PRO A 315 -1.62 2.11 6.69
C PRO A 315 -0.43 2.77 7.39
N THR A 316 0.55 3.25 6.64
CA THR A 316 1.79 3.81 7.20
C THR A 316 1.98 5.29 6.90
N ALA A 317 1.33 5.80 5.85
CA ALA A 317 1.45 7.21 5.49
C ALA A 317 0.74 8.09 6.50
N THR A 318 1.48 8.93 7.20
CA THR A 318 0.94 9.93 8.14
C THR A 318 1.33 11.34 7.71
N LEU A 319 0.48 12.29 8.10
CA LEU A 319 0.76 13.71 7.99
C LEU A 319 0.82 14.29 9.41
N GLU A 320 1.91 14.94 9.76
CA GLU A 320 2.00 15.62 11.04
C GLU A 320 1.15 16.91 11.01
N ARG A 321 0.25 17.09 11.98
CA ARG A 321 -0.67 18.23 12.09
C ARG A 321 -0.75 18.73 13.53
N THR A 322 -1.19 19.96 13.72
CA THR A 322 -1.45 20.55 15.03
C THR A 322 -2.92 20.34 15.39
N ILE A 323 -3.20 19.65 16.50
CA ILE A 323 -4.57 19.47 16.98
C ILE A 323 -5.11 20.79 17.54
N THR A 324 -6.36 21.16 17.16
CA THR A 324 -6.92 22.47 17.54
C THR A 324 -7.63 22.49 18.89
N HIS A 325 -8.13 21.34 19.36
CA HIS A 325 -8.94 21.22 20.58
C HIS A 325 -8.51 20.05 21.43
N ASP A 326 -8.70 20.16 22.75
CA ASP A 326 -8.55 19.04 23.67
C ASP A 326 -9.58 17.95 23.36
N VAL A 327 -9.16 16.69 23.41
CA VAL A 327 -10.05 15.54 23.24
C VAL A 327 -9.77 14.52 24.32
N GLY A 328 -10.65 14.44 25.31
CA GLY A 328 -10.65 13.37 26.30
C GLY A 328 -11.09 12.03 25.68
N LEU A 329 -10.63 10.95 26.28
CA LEU A 329 -10.97 9.60 25.85
C LEU A 329 -11.83 8.90 26.91
N GLY A 330 -12.60 7.91 26.46
CA GLY A 330 -13.39 7.04 27.34
C GLY A 330 -12.51 5.95 27.99
N PRO A 331 -12.97 4.69 28.07
CA PRO A 331 -12.22 3.62 28.73
C PRO A 331 -10.79 3.44 28.21
N GLU A 332 -9.85 3.24 29.14
CA GLU A 332 -8.45 2.95 28.84
C GLU A 332 -8.27 1.62 28.08
N GLY A 333 -7.13 1.45 27.43
CA GLY A 333 -6.74 0.22 26.75
C GLY A 333 -7.38 0.03 25.37
N PHE A 334 -7.95 1.08 24.80
CA PHE A 334 -8.44 1.13 23.42
C PHE A 334 -7.58 2.07 22.57
N THR A 335 -7.46 1.74 21.29
CA THR A 335 -7.04 2.70 20.26
C THR A 335 -8.29 3.45 19.78
N TYR A 336 -8.22 4.76 19.84
CA TYR A 336 -9.29 5.64 19.35
C TYR A 336 -8.90 6.18 17.98
N ALA A 337 -9.78 6.02 17.00
CA ALA A 337 -9.66 6.63 15.67
C ALA A 337 -10.52 7.89 15.66
N ILE A 338 -9.90 9.04 15.87
CA ILE A 338 -10.55 10.33 15.95
C ILE A 338 -10.53 10.98 14.57
N PRO A 339 -11.68 11.16 13.90
CA PRO A 339 -11.73 11.84 12.61
C PRO A 339 -11.41 13.33 12.79
N VAL A 340 -10.65 13.87 11.84
CA VAL A 340 -10.27 15.28 11.81
C VAL A 340 -10.50 15.88 10.45
N THR A 341 -10.73 17.19 10.41
CA THR A 341 -10.69 18.00 9.17
C THR A 341 -9.46 18.87 9.17
N PHE A 342 -8.93 19.18 7.97
CA PHE A 342 -7.72 19.98 7.82
C PHE A 342 -8.04 21.43 7.45
N GLU A 343 -7.31 22.37 8.09
CA GLU A 343 -7.23 23.76 7.66
C GLU A 343 -5.75 24.20 7.75
N GLY A 344 -5.07 24.19 6.61
CA GLY A 344 -3.60 24.41 6.58
C GLY A 344 -2.84 23.34 7.34
N ASP A 345 -2.13 23.72 8.41
CA ASP A 345 -1.38 22.82 9.29
C ASP A 345 -2.19 22.30 10.48
N ASP A 346 -3.42 22.77 10.61
CA ASP A 346 -4.30 22.44 11.71
C ASP A 346 -5.16 21.22 11.41
N ALA A 347 -5.39 20.38 12.43
CA ALA A 347 -6.33 19.28 12.44
C ALA A 347 -7.41 19.51 13.49
N THR A 348 -8.64 19.77 13.05
CA THR A 348 -9.80 20.00 13.93
C THR A 348 -10.53 18.67 14.16
N PRO A 349 -10.70 18.22 15.42
CA PRO A 349 -11.44 17.01 15.74
C PRO A 349 -12.89 17.11 15.29
N LEU A 350 -13.30 16.30 14.34
CA LEU A 350 -14.66 16.27 13.83
C LEU A 350 -15.57 15.60 14.87
N GLY A 351 -16.68 16.26 15.16
CA GLY A 351 -17.62 15.87 16.22
C GLY A 351 -17.44 16.66 17.52
N HIS A 352 -16.32 17.37 17.72
CA HIS A 352 -16.19 18.35 18.80
C HIS A 352 -17.24 19.47 18.64
N VAL A 353 -17.72 20.05 19.74
CA VAL A 353 -18.80 21.08 19.71
C VAL A 353 -18.45 22.30 18.87
N GLU A 354 -17.17 22.62 18.73
CA GLU A 354 -16.67 23.70 17.89
C GLU A 354 -16.46 23.32 16.41
N SER A 355 -16.64 22.03 16.07
CA SER A 355 -16.59 21.56 14.70
C SER A 355 -17.95 21.67 14.00
N PRO A 356 -18.02 21.56 12.66
CA PRO A 356 -19.29 21.56 11.93
C PRO A 356 -20.26 20.44 12.32
N LEU A 357 -19.76 19.40 12.99
CA LEU A 357 -20.53 18.28 13.53
C LEU A 357 -20.38 18.25 15.06
N ALA A 358 -21.25 18.94 15.76
CA ALA A 358 -21.24 19.00 17.23
C ALA A 358 -21.87 17.73 17.83
N VAL A 359 -21.07 16.81 18.35
CA VAL A 359 -21.48 15.53 18.94
C VAL A 359 -21.03 15.41 20.40
N TYR A 360 -19.80 15.86 20.71
CA TYR A 360 -19.22 15.80 22.04
C TYR A 360 -18.50 17.11 22.39
N ASP A 361 -18.33 17.37 23.67
CA ASP A 361 -17.61 18.54 24.19
C ASP A 361 -16.20 18.12 24.68
N GLU A 362 -16.10 17.51 25.85
CA GLU A 362 -14.82 17.16 26.47
C GLU A 362 -14.33 15.76 26.08
N THR A 363 -15.24 14.79 25.91
CA THR A 363 -14.89 13.39 25.73
C THR A 363 -15.43 12.86 24.40
N PHE A 364 -14.53 12.30 23.60
CA PHE A 364 -14.86 11.68 22.33
C PHE A 364 -15.95 10.61 22.45
N ASP A 365 -17.04 10.77 21.72
CA ASP A 365 -18.15 9.80 21.68
C ASP A 365 -18.16 9.01 20.35
N PRO A 366 -17.48 7.85 20.32
CA PRO A 366 -17.45 7.00 19.14
C PRO A 366 -18.82 6.36 18.83
N SER A 367 -19.76 6.31 19.80
CA SER A 367 -21.03 5.63 19.62
C SER A 367 -21.98 6.41 18.72
N VAL A 368 -22.05 7.73 18.92
CA VAL A 368 -22.83 8.63 18.08
C VAL A 368 -22.12 8.91 16.78
N LEU A 369 -20.82 9.20 16.84
CA LEU A 369 -20.02 9.56 15.66
C LEU A 369 -19.98 8.44 14.62
N SER A 370 -19.87 7.18 15.05
CA SER A 370 -19.84 6.02 14.13
C SER A 370 -21.10 5.88 13.26
N SER A 371 -22.22 6.45 13.70
CA SER A 371 -23.49 6.45 12.96
C SER A 371 -23.70 7.74 12.16
N SER A 372 -22.84 8.75 12.33
CA SER A 372 -23.00 10.05 11.67
C SER A 372 -22.42 10.03 10.26
N THR A 373 -23.28 10.07 9.25
CA THR A 373 -22.85 10.15 7.84
C THR A 373 -22.08 11.44 7.52
N ARG A 374 -22.24 12.51 8.30
CA ARG A 374 -21.46 13.75 8.15
C ARG A 374 -19.99 13.56 8.54
N ALA A 375 -19.66 12.54 9.34
CA ALA A 375 -18.27 12.20 9.65
C ALA A 375 -17.51 11.64 8.43
N ALA A 376 -18.18 11.33 7.33
CA ALA A 376 -17.56 11.07 6.03
C ALA A 376 -16.84 12.31 5.42
N ALA A 377 -17.02 13.49 6.01
CA ALA A 377 -16.28 14.70 5.65
C ALA A 377 -14.89 14.79 6.31
N ALA A 378 -14.46 13.76 7.06
CA ALA A 378 -13.11 13.70 7.64
C ALA A 378 -12.05 13.67 6.53
N ASP A 379 -11.00 14.48 6.70
CA ASP A 379 -9.81 14.45 5.84
C ASP A 379 -8.81 13.38 6.28
N GLY A 380 -8.90 12.94 7.56
CA GLY A 380 -8.04 11.90 8.12
C GLY A 380 -8.47 11.47 9.52
N PHE A 381 -7.68 10.56 10.10
CA PHE A 381 -7.91 10.02 11.44
C PHE A 381 -6.63 10.05 12.28
N VAL A 382 -6.73 10.55 13.51
CA VAL A 382 -5.69 10.39 14.52
C VAL A 382 -5.93 9.07 15.25
N LEU A 383 -4.93 8.20 15.25
CA LEU A 383 -4.95 6.97 16.07
C LEU A 383 -4.22 7.24 17.38
N THR A 384 -4.93 7.17 18.49
CA THR A 384 -4.34 7.45 19.82
C THR A 384 -4.89 6.55 20.90
N THR A 385 -4.07 6.28 21.93
CA THR A 385 -4.44 5.61 23.18
C THR A 385 -4.50 6.58 24.35
N ALA A 386 -4.08 7.84 24.13
CA ALA A 386 -4.04 8.90 25.14
C ALA A 386 -4.87 10.11 24.69
N PRO A 387 -5.41 10.89 25.61
CA PRO A 387 -6.09 12.15 25.30
C PRO A 387 -5.23 13.06 24.44
N LEU A 388 -5.86 13.87 23.59
CA LEU A 388 -5.19 14.88 22.76
C LEU A 388 -5.27 16.24 23.46
N GLU A 389 -4.18 17.00 23.40
CA GLU A 389 -4.09 18.36 23.94
C GLU A 389 -4.05 19.37 22.78
N ALA A 390 -4.80 20.45 22.91
CA ALA A 390 -4.81 21.55 21.93
C ALA A 390 -3.38 22.12 21.77
N GLY A 391 -2.96 22.31 20.52
CA GLY A 391 -1.60 22.75 20.17
C GLY A 391 -0.56 21.64 20.09
N ALA A 392 -0.89 20.39 20.44
CA ALA A 392 0.01 19.27 20.26
C ALA A 392 0.17 18.86 18.79
N ARG A 393 1.36 18.39 18.43
CA ARG A 393 1.63 17.76 17.12
C ARG A 393 1.18 16.30 17.18
N VAL A 394 0.43 15.88 16.18
CA VAL A 394 -0.12 14.53 16.06
C VAL A 394 0.07 13.99 14.66
N ASP A 395 0.25 12.67 14.56
CA ASP A 395 0.26 11.95 13.31
C ASP A 395 -1.17 11.64 12.88
N VAL A 396 -1.54 12.06 11.68
CA VAL A 396 -2.86 11.83 11.09
C VAL A 396 -2.70 10.92 9.88
N ILE A 397 -3.44 9.83 9.82
CA ILE A 397 -3.58 9.02 8.61
C ILE A 397 -4.63 9.71 7.73
N PRO A 398 -4.27 10.24 6.56
CA PRO A 398 -5.25 10.83 5.64
C PRO A 398 -6.18 9.76 5.09
N THR A 399 -7.42 10.13 4.72
CA THR A 399 -8.38 9.19 4.12
C THR A 399 -7.83 8.51 2.86
N SER A 400 -7.03 9.22 2.05
CA SER A 400 -6.32 8.64 0.90
C SER A 400 -5.30 7.56 1.27
N GLY A 401 -4.85 7.48 2.53
CA GLY A 401 -3.98 6.41 3.02
C GLY A 401 -4.73 5.11 3.33
N PHE A 402 -6.07 5.16 3.32
CA PHE A 402 -6.95 4.01 3.50
C PHE A 402 -7.47 3.42 2.19
N GLU A 403 -7.41 4.20 1.12
CA GLU A 403 -7.77 3.83 -0.25
C GLU A 403 -6.52 3.42 -1.05
#